data_a7bed18ed599346f4299c3dadfe5e78b
#
_entry.id   a7bed18ed599346f4299c3dadfe5e78b
#
_cell.length_a   1.000
_cell.length_b   1.000
_cell.length_c   1.000
_cell.angle_alpha   90.00
_cell.angle_beta   90.00
_cell.angle_gamma   90.00
#
_symmetry.space_group_name_H-M   'P 1'
#
loop_
_entity.id
_entity.type
_entity.pdbx_description
1 polymer ?
#
loop_
_entity_poly.entity_id
_entity_poly.type
_entity_poly.pdbx_seq_one_letter_code
_entity_poly.pdbx_strand_id
1 'polypeptide(L)'
;EMTSSLVGSEMCIRDSCERICSLSRYLMADAANAPMTASVQWLERTLDDSANRRIALPEGFLCADAVLRLCQNVTNGLHVNKKIVDRTIREYLPFLATENIMMEAVKRGGDRQELHEAIRVHSMAAGKVVKEQGGENDLLARIANDPLFGTTLEELKALMHPANFVGRAPQQTEEFITEHIRPILDRCADELGLEVEISV
;
A
#
# COMPACT_ATOMS: atom_id res chain seq x y z
N GLU A 1 0.27 3.86 20.99
CA GLU A 1 -0.16 2.63 21.69
C GLU A 1 -0.92 1.76 20.70
N MET A 2 -0.23 0.79 20.13
CA MET A 2 -0.88 -0.24 19.31
C MET A 2 -1.55 -1.23 20.26
N THR A 3 -2.86 -1.31 20.15
CA THR A 3 -3.71 -2.06 21.07
C THR A 3 -3.54 -3.57 20.92
N SER A 4 -3.54 -4.27 22.04
CA SER A 4 -3.31 -5.70 22.24
C SER A 4 -4.23 -6.67 21.49
N SER A 5 -5.18 -6.21 20.68
CA SER A 5 -6.11 -7.07 19.93
C SER A 5 -5.60 -7.55 18.56
N LEU A 6 -4.42 -7.08 18.14
CA LEU A 6 -3.80 -7.41 16.85
C LEU A 6 -2.57 -8.34 17.00
N VAL A 7 -2.21 -8.68 18.24
CA VAL A 7 -0.92 -9.31 18.57
C VAL A 7 -0.69 -10.68 17.94
N GLY A 8 -1.72 -11.47 17.65
CA GLY A 8 -1.56 -12.81 17.07
C GLY A 8 -1.28 -12.81 15.55
N SER A 9 -2.09 -12.12 14.77
CA SER A 9 -2.00 -12.12 13.30
C SER A 9 -0.93 -11.16 12.77
N GLU A 10 -0.72 -10.01 13.40
CA GLU A 10 0.31 -9.05 13.00
C GLU A 10 1.72 -9.57 13.25
N MET A 11 1.96 -10.25 14.37
CA MET A 11 3.27 -10.88 14.62
C MET A 11 3.60 -11.91 13.54
N CYS A 12 2.68 -12.78 13.17
CA CYS A 12 2.90 -13.78 12.13
C CYS A 12 3.18 -13.14 10.75
N ILE A 13 2.42 -12.11 10.36
CA ILE A 13 2.64 -11.40 9.09
C ILE A 13 3.99 -10.68 9.12
N ARG A 14 4.31 -9.97 10.19
CA ARG A 14 5.58 -9.25 10.34
C ARG A 14 6.77 -10.21 10.28
N ASP A 15 6.74 -11.29 11.04
CA ASP A 15 7.81 -12.27 11.10
C ASP A 15 8.01 -12.94 9.74
N SER A 16 6.94 -13.25 9.02
CA SER A 16 7.01 -13.77 7.65
C SER A 16 7.61 -12.76 6.69
N CYS A 17 7.25 -11.49 6.78
CA CYS A 17 7.84 -10.42 5.96
C CYS A 17 9.33 -10.21 6.29
N GLU A 18 9.72 -10.29 7.56
CA GLU A 18 11.13 -10.21 7.97
C GLU A 18 11.95 -11.40 7.42
N ARG A 19 11.38 -12.62 7.42
CA ARG A 19 12.00 -13.80 6.78
C ARG A 19 12.13 -13.62 5.27
N ILE A 20 11.09 -13.11 4.58
CA ILE A 20 11.15 -12.79 3.15
C ILE A 20 12.31 -11.83 2.88
N CYS A 21 12.42 -10.74 3.64
CA CYS A 21 13.50 -9.77 3.48
C CYS A 21 14.89 -10.39 3.74
N SER A 22 15.01 -11.26 4.75
CA SER A 22 16.26 -11.93 5.10
C SER A 22 16.71 -12.90 4.01
N LEU A 23 15.81 -13.78 3.56
CA LEU A 23 16.09 -14.75 2.49
C LEU A 23 16.35 -14.06 1.15
N SER A 24 15.62 -12.98 0.85
CA SER A 24 15.87 -12.19 -0.35
C SER A 24 17.26 -11.56 -0.38
N ARG A 25 17.77 -11.07 0.76
CA ARG A 25 19.16 -10.58 0.85
C ARG A 25 20.18 -11.69 0.64
N TYR A 26 19.92 -12.88 1.18
CA TYR A 26 20.77 -14.05 0.93
C TYR A 26 20.79 -14.39 -0.56
N LEU A 27 19.64 -14.48 -1.21
CA LEU A 27 19.51 -14.79 -2.64
C LEU A 27 20.23 -13.76 -3.52
N MET A 28 20.11 -12.46 -3.20
CA MET A 28 20.84 -11.40 -3.91
C MET A 28 22.36 -11.52 -3.73
N ALA A 29 22.84 -11.91 -2.56
CA ALA A 29 24.25 -12.14 -2.30
C ALA A 29 24.75 -13.39 -3.03
N ASP A 30 23.96 -14.47 -3.04
CA ASP A 30 24.27 -15.72 -3.73
C ASP A 30 24.43 -15.52 -5.25
N ALA A 31 23.63 -14.64 -5.85
CA ALA A 31 23.74 -14.30 -7.27
C ALA A 31 25.13 -13.76 -7.68
N ALA A 32 25.92 -13.23 -6.75
CA ALA A 32 27.29 -12.79 -7.00
C ALA A 32 28.28 -13.92 -7.30
N ASN A 33 27.95 -15.17 -6.92
CA ASN A 33 28.79 -16.31 -7.22
C ASN A 33 29.04 -16.50 -8.72
N ALA A 34 28.01 -16.30 -9.55
CA ALA A 34 28.09 -16.49 -11.00
C ALA A 34 29.12 -15.55 -11.67
N PRO A 35 29.04 -14.22 -11.52
CA PRO A 35 30.03 -13.30 -12.12
C PRO A 35 31.42 -13.45 -11.49
N MET A 36 31.55 -13.79 -10.21
CA MET A 36 32.84 -14.03 -9.58
C MET A 36 33.52 -15.26 -10.18
N THR A 37 32.81 -16.37 -10.32
CA THR A 37 33.32 -17.57 -10.98
C THR A 37 33.68 -17.30 -12.44
N ALA A 38 32.81 -16.62 -13.17
CA ALA A 38 33.08 -16.29 -14.58
C ALA A 38 34.30 -15.39 -14.76
N SER A 39 34.63 -14.53 -13.84
CA SER A 39 35.74 -13.59 -13.90
C SER A 39 37.13 -14.25 -13.93
N VAL A 40 37.25 -15.47 -13.40
CA VAL A 40 38.50 -16.23 -13.33
C VAL A 40 38.58 -17.37 -14.38
N GLN A 41 37.54 -17.57 -15.18
CA GLN A 41 37.48 -18.56 -16.25
C GLN A 41 37.86 -17.93 -17.59
N TRP A 42 39.08 -18.19 -18.06
CA TRP A 42 39.62 -17.53 -19.25
C TRP A 42 39.28 -18.24 -20.58
N LEU A 43 39.55 -19.51 -20.68
CA LEU A 43 39.40 -20.25 -21.95
C LEU A 43 38.54 -21.52 -21.80
N GLU A 44 38.50 -22.11 -20.62
CA GLU A 44 37.70 -23.29 -20.33
C GLU A 44 37.17 -23.26 -18.92
N ARG A 45 36.13 -24.06 -18.70
CA ARG A 45 35.48 -24.23 -17.42
C ARG A 45 36.31 -25.16 -16.53
N THR A 46 36.51 -24.77 -15.29
CA THR A 46 37.34 -25.47 -14.31
C THR A 46 36.50 -26.17 -13.24
N LEU A 47 37.17 -26.96 -12.35
CA LEU A 47 36.56 -27.57 -11.18
C LEU A 47 36.09 -26.53 -10.15
N ASP A 48 36.63 -25.32 -10.20
CA ASP A 48 36.20 -24.17 -9.40
C ASP A 48 34.74 -23.87 -9.63
N ASP A 49 34.30 -23.70 -10.91
CA ASP A 49 32.90 -23.58 -11.26
C ASP A 49 32.04 -24.74 -10.74
N SER A 50 32.52 -25.97 -10.93
CA SER A 50 31.76 -27.17 -10.57
C SER A 50 31.45 -27.26 -9.06
N ALA A 51 32.37 -26.89 -8.19
CA ALA A 51 32.19 -26.91 -6.75
C ALA A 51 31.23 -25.79 -6.28
N ASN A 52 31.49 -24.57 -6.75
CA ASN A 52 30.68 -23.40 -6.37
C ASN A 52 29.21 -23.56 -6.78
N ARG A 53 28.93 -23.85 -8.06
CA ARG A 53 27.55 -23.93 -8.55
C ARG A 53 26.71 -25.05 -7.93
N ARG A 54 27.33 -26.13 -7.43
CA ARG A 54 26.62 -27.22 -6.75
C ARG A 54 26.01 -26.78 -5.42
N ILE A 55 26.53 -25.70 -4.87
CA ILE A 55 26.00 -25.07 -3.64
C ILE A 55 25.09 -23.89 -4.05
N ALA A 56 25.60 -22.95 -4.80
CA ALA A 56 24.91 -21.72 -5.15
C ALA A 56 23.55 -21.95 -5.87
N LEU A 57 23.52 -22.85 -6.89
CA LEU A 57 22.27 -23.08 -7.62
C LEU A 57 21.17 -23.74 -6.76
N PRO A 58 21.41 -24.86 -6.05
CA PRO A 58 20.39 -25.45 -5.22
C PRO A 58 19.92 -24.54 -4.09
N GLU A 59 20.81 -23.83 -3.43
CA GLU A 59 20.45 -22.91 -2.35
C GLU A 59 19.68 -21.71 -2.89
N GLY A 60 20.07 -21.17 -4.04
CA GLY A 60 19.36 -20.09 -4.72
C GLY A 60 17.92 -20.48 -5.07
N PHE A 61 17.70 -21.66 -5.67
CA PHE A 61 16.35 -22.13 -5.99
C PHE A 61 15.51 -22.43 -4.73
N LEU A 62 16.07 -23.07 -3.73
CA LEU A 62 15.36 -23.33 -2.46
C LEU A 62 14.98 -22.02 -1.75
N CYS A 63 15.89 -21.06 -1.75
CA CYS A 63 15.64 -19.74 -1.17
C CYS A 63 14.55 -18.98 -1.93
N ALA A 64 14.58 -18.99 -3.27
CA ALA A 64 13.55 -18.37 -4.09
C ALA A 64 12.16 -19.00 -3.86
N ASP A 65 12.08 -20.33 -3.83
CA ASP A 65 10.85 -21.06 -3.55
C ASP A 65 10.29 -20.71 -2.17
N ALA A 66 11.15 -20.69 -1.14
CA ALA A 66 10.76 -20.30 0.22
C ALA A 66 10.21 -18.85 0.28
N VAL A 67 10.86 -17.91 -0.39
CA VAL A 67 10.39 -16.50 -0.47
C VAL A 67 9.03 -16.42 -1.14
N LEU A 68 8.84 -17.10 -2.29
CA LEU A 68 7.57 -17.10 -3.02
C LEU A 68 6.43 -17.72 -2.20
N ARG A 69 6.69 -18.84 -1.52
CA ARG A 69 5.71 -19.49 -0.63
C ARG A 69 5.31 -18.61 0.54
N LEU A 70 6.28 -17.94 1.18
CA LEU A 70 6.00 -16.98 2.25
C LEU A 70 5.17 -15.79 1.74
N CYS A 71 5.49 -15.25 0.56
CA CYS A 71 4.70 -14.19 -0.06
C CYS A 71 3.26 -14.64 -0.32
N GLN A 72 3.07 -15.84 -0.87
CA GLN A 72 1.74 -16.39 -1.13
C GLN A 72 0.96 -16.59 0.18
N ASN A 73 1.59 -17.11 1.22
CA ASN A 73 0.97 -17.28 2.53
C ASN A 73 0.52 -15.94 3.12
N VAL A 74 1.39 -14.92 3.09
CA VAL A 74 1.06 -13.57 3.58
C VAL A 74 -0.11 -12.97 2.78
N THR A 75 -0.08 -13.05 1.44
CA THR A 75 -1.14 -12.49 0.58
C THR A 75 -2.48 -13.19 0.76
N ASN A 76 -2.49 -14.51 0.90
CA ASN A 76 -3.71 -15.29 1.16
C ASN A 76 -4.31 -15.00 2.54
N GLY A 77 -3.47 -14.65 3.52
CA GLY A 77 -3.89 -14.30 4.88
C GLY A 77 -4.25 -12.83 5.09
N LEU A 78 -4.13 -11.96 4.06
CA LEU A 78 -4.44 -10.54 4.19
C LEU A 78 -5.93 -10.32 4.45
N HIS A 79 -6.22 -9.59 5.52
CA HIS A 79 -7.57 -9.17 5.88
C HIS A 79 -7.68 -7.65 5.93
N VAL A 80 -8.63 -7.07 5.18
CA VAL A 80 -8.87 -5.63 5.17
C VAL A 80 -10.03 -5.29 6.12
N ASN A 81 -9.74 -4.58 7.18
CA ASN A 81 -10.73 -4.10 8.15
C ASN A 81 -11.50 -2.89 7.61
N LYS A 82 -12.47 -3.12 6.73
CA LYS A 82 -13.23 -2.06 6.03
C LYS A 82 -13.81 -1.00 6.97
N LYS A 83 -14.36 -1.41 8.13
CA LYS A 83 -14.93 -0.46 9.11
C LYS A 83 -13.88 0.47 9.73
N ILE A 84 -12.65 -0.01 9.91
CA ILE A 84 -11.54 0.82 10.40
C ILE A 84 -11.11 1.80 9.33
N VAL A 85 -10.98 1.33 8.09
CA VAL A 85 -10.69 2.19 6.92
C VAL A 85 -11.74 3.29 6.81
N ASP A 86 -13.03 2.96 6.84
CA ASP A 86 -14.14 3.93 6.79
C ASP A 86 -14.07 4.96 7.93
N ARG A 87 -13.75 4.52 9.14
CA ARG A 87 -13.61 5.43 10.29
C ARG A 87 -12.48 6.41 10.06
N THR A 88 -11.32 5.90 9.66
CA THR A 88 -10.13 6.73 9.41
C THR A 88 -10.38 7.72 8.27
N ILE A 89 -11.04 7.28 7.19
CA ILE A 89 -11.41 8.17 6.07
C ILE A 89 -12.32 9.30 6.58
N ARG A 90 -13.38 9.00 7.32
CA ARG A 90 -14.29 10.01 7.86
C ARG A 90 -13.60 11.04 8.74
N GLU A 91 -12.61 10.61 9.50
CA GLU A 91 -11.84 11.49 10.39
C GLU A 91 -10.92 12.43 9.63
N TYR A 92 -10.21 11.93 8.61
CA TYR A 92 -9.13 12.68 7.94
C TYR A 92 -9.49 13.26 6.57
N LEU A 93 -10.44 12.66 5.85
CA LEU A 93 -10.80 13.09 4.50
C LEU A 93 -11.23 14.57 4.42
N PRO A 94 -11.98 15.14 5.40
CA PRO A 94 -12.32 16.56 5.35
C PRO A 94 -11.09 17.48 5.28
N PHE A 95 -9.99 17.13 5.94
CA PHE A 95 -8.74 17.90 5.88
C PHE A 95 -8.02 17.72 4.54
N LEU A 96 -8.05 16.53 3.96
CA LEU A 96 -7.42 16.25 2.66
C LEU A 96 -8.18 16.90 1.49
N ALA A 97 -9.49 17.02 1.62
CA ALA A 97 -10.38 17.54 0.59
C ALA A 97 -10.51 19.07 0.58
N THR A 98 -9.79 19.78 1.43
CA THR A 98 -9.89 21.24 1.56
C THR A 98 -9.63 21.98 0.25
N GLU A 99 -8.70 21.48 -0.58
CA GLU A 99 -8.46 22.06 -1.92
C GLU A 99 -9.66 21.89 -2.84
N ASN A 100 -10.30 20.72 -2.84
CA ASN A 100 -11.49 20.47 -3.66
C ASN A 100 -12.65 21.37 -3.24
N ILE A 101 -12.82 21.58 -1.93
CA ILE A 101 -13.82 22.49 -1.37
C ILE A 101 -13.54 23.93 -1.83
N MET A 102 -12.29 24.36 -1.71
CA MET A 102 -11.86 25.70 -2.15
C MET A 102 -12.12 25.90 -3.65
N MET A 103 -11.73 24.94 -4.48
CA MET A 103 -11.92 25.02 -5.92
C MET A 103 -13.39 25.07 -6.32
N GLU A 104 -14.25 24.37 -5.60
CA GLU A 104 -15.69 24.43 -5.85
C GLU A 104 -16.28 25.82 -5.47
N ALA A 105 -15.84 26.39 -4.36
CA ALA A 105 -16.24 27.74 -3.95
C ALA A 105 -15.71 28.82 -4.94
N VAL A 106 -14.49 28.67 -5.46
CA VAL A 106 -13.94 29.55 -6.50
C VAL A 106 -14.77 29.48 -7.79
N LYS A 107 -15.20 28.30 -8.21
CA LYS A 107 -16.10 28.16 -9.38
C LYS A 107 -17.43 28.89 -9.20
N ARG A 108 -17.88 29.06 -7.96
CA ARG A 108 -19.08 29.83 -7.59
C ARG A 108 -18.82 31.35 -7.49
N GLY A 109 -17.59 31.81 -7.75
CA GLY A 109 -17.20 33.21 -7.79
C GLY A 109 -16.51 33.73 -6.54
N GLY A 110 -16.14 32.86 -5.60
CA GLY A 110 -15.38 33.23 -4.39
C GLY A 110 -13.93 33.61 -4.70
N ASP A 111 -13.37 34.54 -3.90
CA ASP A 111 -11.96 34.91 -4.00
C ASP A 111 -11.06 33.79 -3.39
N ARG A 112 -10.08 33.33 -4.17
CA ARG A 112 -9.23 32.21 -3.78
C ARG A 112 -8.40 32.51 -2.54
N GLN A 113 -7.95 33.75 -2.33
CA GLN A 113 -7.11 34.10 -1.18
C GLN A 113 -7.93 34.14 0.11
N GLU A 114 -9.12 34.74 0.04
CA GLU A 114 -10.04 34.79 1.19
C GLU A 114 -10.51 33.39 1.58
N LEU A 115 -10.88 32.55 0.59
CA LEU A 115 -11.27 31.15 0.81
C LEU A 115 -10.15 30.32 1.43
N HIS A 116 -8.90 30.50 0.96
CA HIS A 116 -7.75 29.79 1.51
C HIS A 116 -7.53 30.14 2.98
N GLU A 117 -7.60 31.43 3.34
CA GLU A 117 -7.44 31.87 4.73
C GLU A 117 -8.59 31.36 5.63
N ALA A 118 -9.82 31.42 5.14
CA ALA A 118 -10.98 30.86 5.87
C ALA A 118 -10.84 29.35 6.11
N ILE A 119 -10.42 28.59 5.10
CA ILE A 119 -10.14 27.15 5.24
C ILE A 119 -9.04 26.90 6.27
N ARG A 120 -7.97 27.68 6.25
CA ARG A 120 -6.88 27.57 7.22
C ARG A 120 -7.40 27.76 8.65
N VAL A 121 -8.18 28.81 8.89
CA VAL A 121 -8.77 29.11 10.20
C VAL A 121 -9.69 27.98 10.67
N HIS A 122 -10.61 27.54 9.82
CA HIS A 122 -11.54 26.46 10.13
C HIS A 122 -10.83 25.12 10.36
N SER A 123 -9.80 24.79 9.55
CA SER A 123 -9.00 23.58 9.70
C SER A 123 -8.20 23.56 11.00
N MET A 124 -7.62 24.70 11.41
CA MET A 124 -6.93 24.81 12.68
C MET A 124 -7.88 24.61 13.86
N ALA A 125 -9.09 25.18 13.80
CA ALA A 125 -10.09 25.04 14.84
C ALA A 125 -10.62 23.58 14.93
N ALA A 126 -10.94 22.96 13.79
CA ALA A 126 -11.35 21.55 13.75
C ALA A 126 -10.22 20.61 14.21
N GLY A 127 -8.96 20.91 13.81
CA GLY A 127 -7.80 20.15 14.26
C GLY A 127 -7.61 20.15 15.77
N LYS A 128 -7.93 21.25 16.46
CA LYS A 128 -7.94 21.30 17.93
C LYS A 128 -9.01 20.39 18.52
N VAL A 129 -10.21 20.39 17.96
CA VAL A 129 -11.29 19.52 18.42
C VAL A 129 -10.86 18.04 18.32
N VAL A 130 -10.31 17.63 17.17
CA VAL A 130 -9.89 16.24 16.97
C VAL A 130 -8.69 15.88 17.85
N LYS A 131 -7.62 16.70 17.85
CA LYS A 131 -6.33 16.34 18.45
C LYS A 131 -6.23 16.63 19.94
N GLU A 132 -6.82 17.72 20.41
CA GLU A 132 -6.70 18.17 21.81
C GLU A 132 -7.90 17.70 22.66
N GLN A 133 -9.08 17.60 22.07
CA GLN A 133 -10.33 17.28 22.79
C GLN A 133 -10.83 15.84 22.51
N GLY A 134 -10.25 15.14 21.51
CA GLY A 134 -10.69 13.81 21.10
C GLY A 134 -12.11 13.80 20.53
N GLY A 135 -12.59 14.95 20.03
CA GLY A 135 -13.90 15.10 19.43
C GLY A 135 -13.95 14.68 17.95
N GLU A 136 -15.15 14.64 17.38
CA GLU A 136 -15.34 14.36 15.96
C GLU A 136 -14.91 15.56 15.10
N ASN A 137 -14.49 15.27 13.85
CA ASN A 137 -14.10 16.29 12.91
C ASN A 137 -15.31 17.12 12.46
N ASP A 138 -15.37 18.36 12.87
CA ASP A 138 -16.46 19.31 12.58
C ASP A 138 -16.16 20.29 11.43
N LEU A 139 -15.05 20.06 10.67
CA LEU A 139 -14.60 20.99 9.62
C LEU A 139 -15.68 21.27 8.57
N LEU A 140 -16.37 20.23 8.09
CA LEU A 140 -17.42 20.42 7.07
C LEU A 140 -18.59 21.26 7.59
N ALA A 141 -18.98 21.09 8.86
CA ALA A 141 -20.03 21.88 9.48
C ALA A 141 -19.59 23.36 9.63
N ARG A 142 -18.33 23.60 9.99
CA ARG A 142 -17.79 24.97 10.06
C ARG A 142 -17.81 25.67 8.70
N ILE A 143 -17.36 24.99 7.66
CA ILE A 143 -17.34 25.52 6.28
C ILE A 143 -18.77 25.75 5.77
N ALA A 144 -19.70 24.82 6.02
CA ALA A 144 -21.10 24.98 5.60
C ALA A 144 -21.81 26.16 6.28
N ASN A 145 -21.40 26.53 7.50
CA ASN A 145 -21.94 27.67 8.23
C ASN A 145 -21.26 28.99 7.88
N ASP A 146 -20.20 28.99 7.09
CA ASP A 146 -19.52 30.20 6.66
C ASP A 146 -20.07 30.65 5.29
N PRO A 147 -20.73 31.84 5.23
CA PRO A 147 -21.34 32.34 4.01
C PRO A 147 -20.36 32.54 2.84
N LEU A 148 -19.06 32.66 3.15
CA LEU A 148 -18.01 32.85 2.15
C LEU A 148 -17.94 31.70 1.13
N PHE A 149 -18.30 30.48 1.55
CA PHE A 149 -18.22 29.28 0.69
C PHE A 149 -19.46 29.08 -0.17
N GLY A 150 -20.62 29.67 0.20
CA GLY A 150 -21.88 29.54 -0.55
C GLY A 150 -22.26 28.06 -0.81
N THR A 151 -21.98 27.16 0.12
CA THR A 151 -22.21 25.71 -0.01
C THR A 151 -22.95 25.15 1.19
N THR A 152 -23.71 24.10 0.99
CA THR A 152 -24.45 23.42 2.05
C THR A 152 -23.65 22.21 2.59
N LEU A 153 -23.99 21.78 3.80
CA LEU A 153 -23.37 20.59 4.39
C LEU A 153 -23.60 19.33 3.54
N GLU A 154 -24.76 19.22 2.88
CA GLU A 154 -25.07 18.06 2.02
C GLU A 154 -24.23 18.07 0.75
N GLU A 155 -23.99 19.23 0.15
CA GLU A 155 -23.08 19.34 -1.00
C GLU A 155 -21.65 18.99 -0.61
N LEU A 156 -21.17 19.45 0.55
CA LEU A 156 -19.84 19.10 1.07
C LEU A 156 -19.70 17.60 1.33
N LYS A 157 -20.71 16.97 1.94
CA LYS A 157 -20.71 15.51 2.13
C LYS A 157 -20.68 14.74 0.81
N ALA A 158 -21.37 15.23 -0.23
CA ALA A 158 -21.33 14.61 -1.55
C ALA A 158 -19.93 14.68 -2.18
N LEU A 159 -19.18 15.77 -1.95
CA LEU A 159 -17.78 15.88 -2.38
C LEU A 159 -16.86 14.88 -1.64
N MET A 160 -17.21 14.49 -0.41
CA MET A 160 -16.40 13.59 0.44
C MET A 160 -16.56 12.10 0.09
N HIS A 161 -17.04 11.75 -1.10
CA HIS A 161 -17.11 10.35 -1.49
C HIS A 161 -15.70 9.80 -1.74
N PRO A 162 -15.25 8.74 -1.03
CA PRO A 162 -13.87 8.26 -1.11
C PRO A 162 -13.40 7.91 -2.52
N ALA A 163 -14.30 7.46 -3.39
CA ALA A 163 -13.99 7.13 -4.78
C ALA A 163 -13.49 8.35 -5.60
N ASN A 164 -13.76 9.58 -5.15
CA ASN A 164 -13.28 10.80 -5.81
C ASN A 164 -11.78 11.05 -5.55
N PHE A 165 -11.17 10.33 -4.60
CA PHE A 165 -9.80 10.55 -4.15
C PHE A 165 -8.84 9.40 -4.46
N VAL A 166 -9.29 8.35 -5.13
CA VAL A 166 -8.46 7.18 -5.48
C VAL A 166 -7.80 7.30 -6.87
N GLY A 167 -8.13 8.35 -7.63
CA GLY A 167 -7.59 8.58 -8.96
C GLY A 167 -7.86 7.40 -9.90
N ARG A 168 -6.84 6.99 -10.65
CA ARG A 168 -6.91 5.86 -11.59
C ARG A 168 -6.49 4.51 -10.97
N ALA A 169 -6.28 4.42 -9.65
CA ALA A 169 -5.81 3.18 -9.03
C ALA A 169 -6.67 1.94 -9.35
N PRO A 170 -8.02 2.00 -9.32
CA PRO A 170 -8.86 0.86 -9.70
C PRO A 170 -8.64 0.46 -11.16
N GLN A 171 -8.65 1.43 -12.09
CA GLN A 171 -8.47 1.16 -13.52
C GLN A 171 -7.07 0.59 -13.81
N GLN A 172 -6.02 1.16 -13.22
CA GLN A 172 -4.65 0.66 -13.38
C GLN A 172 -4.51 -0.79 -12.86
N THR A 173 -5.20 -1.12 -11.77
CA THR A 173 -5.21 -2.49 -11.24
C THR A 173 -5.88 -3.46 -12.23
N GLU A 174 -7.04 -3.10 -12.77
CA GLU A 174 -7.75 -3.91 -13.76
C GLU A 174 -6.95 -4.06 -15.07
N GLU A 175 -6.37 -2.96 -15.57
CA GLU A 175 -5.49 -2.95 -16.74
C GLU A 175 -4.31 -3.90 -16.53
N PHE A 176 -3.61 -3.79 -15.39
CA PHE A 176 -2.45 -4.63 -15.07
C PHE A 176 -2.82 -6.12 -14.96
N ILE A 177 -3.92 -6.43 -14.28
CA ILE A 177 -4.40 -7.81 -14.18
C ILE A 177 -4.74 -8.37 -15.55
N THR A 178 -5.44 -7.60 -16.39
CA THR A 178 -5.93 -8.07 -17.68
C THR A 178 -4.79 -8.20 -18.72
N GLU A 179 -3.90 -7.21 -18.78
CA GLU A 179 -2.87 -7.13 -19.82
C GLU A 179 -1.61 -7.93 -19.49
N HIS A 180 -1.27 -8.07 -18.19
CA HIS A 180 -0.01 -8.67 -17.78
C HIS A 180 -0.20 -9.99 -16.99
N ILE A 181 -1.15 -10.04 -16.05
CA ILE A 181 -1.27 -11.20 -15.17
C ILE A 181 -2.04 -12.35 -15.83
N ARG A 182 -3.24 -12.08 -16.37
CA ARG A 182 -4.06 -13.13 -17.00
C ARG A 182 -3.34 -13.89 -18.10
N PRO A 183 -2.62 -13.25 -19.05
CA PRO A 183 -1.89 -14.00 -20.09
C PRO A 183 -0.80 -14.93 -19.53
N ILE A 184 -0.20 -14.58 -18.37
CA ILE A 184 0.78 -15.45 -17.71
C ILE A 184 0.07 -16.64 -17.08
N LEU A 185 -1.02 -16.41 -16.34
CA LEU A 185 -1.81 -17.47 -15.69
C LEU A 185 -2.39 -18.42 -16.71
N ASP A 186 -2.92 -17.94 -17.83
CA ASP A 186 -3.48 -18.75 -18.91
C ASP A 186 -2.41 -19.66 -19.54
N ARG A 187 -1.20 -19.14 -19.72
CA ARG A 187 -0.06 -19.90 -20.26
C ARG A 187 0.42 -21.00 -19.29
N CYS A 188 0.30 -20.77 -17.99
CA CYS A 188 0.74 -21.67 -16.93
C CYS A 188 -0.45 -22.41 -16.26
N ALA A 189 -1.60 -22.52 -16.94
CA ALA A 189 -2.83 -23.06 -16.36
C ALA A 189 -2.66 -24.46 -15.77
N ASP A 190 -1.84 -25.30 -16.41
CA ASP A 190 -1.56 -26.69 -15.97
C ASP A 190 -0.67 -26.76 -14.73
N GLU A 191 -0.01 -25.67 -14.38
CA GLU A 191 0.92 -25.56 -13.22
C GLU A 191 0.25 -24.89 -12.01
N LEU A 192 -0.98 -24.40 -12.16
CA LEU A 192 -1.72 -23.72 -11.09
C LEU A 192 -2.35 -24.71 -10.11
N GLY A 193 -2.57 -24.28 -8.88
CA GLY A 193 -3.30 -25.04 -7.86
C GLY A 193 -2.43 -25.94 -6.98
N LEU A 194 -1.12 -25.77 -7.00
CA LEU A 194 -0.24 -26.42 -6.04
C LEU A 194 -0.52 -25.85 -4.64
N GLU A 195 -1.09 -26.68 -3.76
CA GLU A 195 -1.26 -26.32 -2.35
C GLU A 195 0.10 -26.28 -1.64
N VAL A 196 0.30 -25.24 -0.88
CA VAL A 196 1.53 -25.00 -0.13
C VAL A 196 1.22 -24.99 1.36
N GLU A 197 1.53 -26.08 2.07
CA GLU A 197 1.56 -26.07 3.51
C GLU A 197 2.91 -25.52 4.01
N ILE A 198 2.85 -24.46 4.81
CA ILE A 198 4.00 -23.96 5.55
C ILE A 198 3.81 -24.40 7.00
N SER A 199 4.58 -25.38 7.43
CA SER A 199 4.72 -25.69 8.87
C SER A 199 5.74 -24.73 9.46
N VAL A 200 5.32 -23.88 10.40
CA VAL A 200 6.17 -22.95 11.14
C VAL A 200 6.44 -23.51 12.52
#